data_3d110ebeb7d35649b9d8d5842cd9be4f
#
_entry.id   3d110ebeb7d35649b9d8d5842cd9be4f
#
_cell.length_a   1.000
_cell.length_b   1.000
_cell.length_c   1.000
_cell.angle_alpha   90.00
_cell.angle_beta   90.00
_cell.angle_gamma   90.00
#
_symmetry.space_group_name_H-M   'P 1'
#
loop_
_entity.id
_entity.type
_entity.pdbx_description
1 polymer ?
#
loop_
_entity_poly.entity_id
_entity_poly.type
_entity_poly.pdbx_seq_one_letter_code
_entity_poly.pdbx_strand_id
1 'polypeptide(L)'
;AAERIVARDGYAALKARDLAAAVGVSLGGVYNLVEDLDDLMLLVSARTLSRLGAALAVQTSDEPIERLVEIALTYCRFARDNQLLWRSMFEHRLPPGKDLPDWHAETQLGMFAPLAEPLRKLAPDCNDEERALLARTWFSAVHGVVLLGLADMLVAVPFAAIEAQIEQMVRTLCAGLGRI
;
A
#
# COMPACT_ATOMS: atom_id res chain seq x y z
N ALA A 1 15.50 -7.82 -10.51
CA ALA A 1 16.73 -7.42 -9.78
C ALA A 1 16.44 -6.21 -8.88
N ALA A 2 15.90 -5.10 -9.41
CA ALA A 2 15.60 -3.88 -8.64
C ALA A 2 14.74 -4.17 -7.40
N GLU A 3 13.63 -4.90 -7.55
CA GLU A 3 12.76 -5.29 -6.43
C GLU A 3 13.55 -6.03 -5.33
N ARG A 4 14.51 -6.91 -5.70
CA ARG A 4 15.35 -7.60 -4.71
C ARG A 4 16.30 -6.67 -3.96
N ILE A 5 16.85 -5.67 -4.64
CA ILE A 5 17.70 -4.65 -4.00
C ILE A 5 16.86 -3.83 -3.03
N VAL A 6 15.71 -3.32 -3.46
CA VAL A 6 14.80 -2.52 -2.62
C VAL A 6 14.28 -3.34 -1.44
N ALA A 7 13.94 -4.61 -1.64
CA ALA A 7 13.46 -5.50 -0.57
C ALA A 7 14.51 -5.76 0.51
N ARG A 8 15.80 -5.76 0.15
CA ARG A 8 16.91 -6.03 1.06
C ARG A 8 17.43 -4.76 1.75
N ASP A 9 17.62 -3.69 0.97
CA ASP A 9 18.42 -2.53 1.37
C ASP A 9 17.63 -1.20 1.35
N GLY A 10 16.37 -1.23 0.92
CA GLY A 10 15.53 -0.04 0.73
C GLY A 10 15.77 0.66 -0.61
N TYR A 11 14.86 1.61 -0.95
CA TYR A 11 14.89 2.26 -2.27
C TYR A 11 16.11 3.20 -2.45
N ALA A 12 16.59 3.83 -1.37
CA ALA A 12 17.76 4.72 -1.42
C ALA A 12 19.06 3.97 -1.79
N ALA A 13 19.10 2.65 -1.62
CA ALA A 13 20.23 1.83 -2.01
C ALA A 13 20.22 1.44 -3.50
N LEU A 14 19.13 1.70 -4.23
CA LEU A 14 19.01 1.37 -5.65
C LEU A 14 19.94 2.26 -6.50
N LYS A 15 20.96 1.66 -7.09
CA LYS A 15 21.92 2.34 -7.98
C LYS A 15 21.95 1.62 -9.33
N ALA A 16 21.95 2.39 -10.41
CA ALA A 16 21.96 1.85 -11.77
C ALA A 16 23.16 0.91 -12.04
N ARG A 17 24.34 1.18 -11.42
CA ARG A 17 25.52 0.32 -11.56
C ARG A 17 25.33 -1.04 -10.90
N ASP A 18 24.76 -1.06 -9.70
CA ASP A 18 24.52 -2.30 -8.95
C ASP A 18 23.46 -3.15 -9.64
N LEU A 19 22.44 -2.48 -10.21
CA LEU A 19 21.44 -3.15 -11.04
C LEU A 19 22.03 -3.73 -12.30
N ALA A 20 22.85 -2.98 -13.05
CA ALA A 20 23.53 -3.44 -14.25
C ALA A 20 24.39 -4.68 -13.97
N ALA A 21 25.17 -4.65 -12.88
CA ALA A 21 25.96 -5.79 -12.44
C ALA A 21 25.09 -6.99 -12.05
N ALA A 22 23.97 -6.76 -11.34
CA ALA A 22 23.07 -7.82 -10.90
C ALA A 22 22.33 -8.55 -12.03
N VAL A 23 22.17 -7.91 -13.20
CA VAL A 23 21.50 -8.50 -14.38
C VAL A 23 22.45 -8.81 -15.54
N GLY A 24 23.74 -8.50 -15.40
CA GLY A 24 24.76 -8.83 -16.41
C GLY A 24 24.68 -7.95 -17.68
N VAL A 25 24.24 -6.68 -17.55
CA VAL A 25 24.20 -5.73 -18.67
C VAL A 25 25.12 -4.54 -18.42
N SER A 26 25.37 -3.74 -19.45
CA SER A 26 26.06 -2.44 -19.29
C SER A 26 25.16 -1.42 -18.60
N LEU A 27 25.76 -0.37 -18.05
CA LEU A 27 25.00 0.76 -17.48
C LEU A 27 24.05 1.39 -18.52
N GLY A 28 24.49 1.55 -19.78
CA GLY A 28 23.65 1.99 -20.89
C GLY A 28 22.50 1.04 -21.19
N GLY A 29 22.71 -0.27 -20.98
CA GLY A 29 21.65 -1.27 -21.14
C GLY A 29 20.50 -1.10 -20.14
N VAL A 30 20.77 -0.60 -18.93
CA VAL A 30 19.72 -0.26 -17.96
C VAL A 30 18.89 0.91 -18.47
N TYR A 31 19.53 1.99 -18.94
CA TYR A 31 18.86 3.19 -19.44
C TYR A 31 18.19 3.03 -20.81
N ASN A 32 18.40 1.90 -21.48
CA ASN A 32 17.59 1.52 -22.66
C ASN A 32 16.22 0.94 -22.27
N LEU A 33 16.03 0.55 -20.99
CA LEU A 33 14.78 -0.06 -20.49
C LEU A 33 13.92 0.91 -19.68
N VAL A 34 14.53 1.92 -19.08
CA VAL A 34 13.87 2.95 -18.25
C VAL A 34 14.57 4.30 -18.48
N GLU A 35 13.82 5.38 -18.44
CA GLU A 35 14.41 6.73 -18.64
C GLU A 35 15.38 7.07 -17.50
N ASP A 36 14.97 6.78 -16.27
CA ASP A 36 15.79 7.01 -15.08
C ASP A 36 15.45 6.01 -13.95
N LEU A 37 16.05 6.22 -12.78
CA LEU A 37 15.79 5.38 -11.61
C LEU A 37 14.41 5.66 -10.98
N ASP A 38 13.82 6.82 -11.18
CA ASP A 38 12.48 7.12 -10.69
C ASP A 38 11.43 6.30 -11.43
N ASP A 39 11.55 6.17 -12.77
CA ASP A 39 10.68 5.29 -13.57
C ASP A 39 10.82 3.83 -13.12
N LEU A 40 12.04 3.39 -12.84
CA LEU A 40 12.26 2.06 -12.34
C LEU A 40 11.60 1.87 -10.96
N MET A 41 11.66 2.87 -10.09
CA MET A 41 10.99 2.83 -8.79
C MET A 41 9.47 2.81 -8.92
N LEU A 42 8.90 3.53 -9.88
CA LEU A 42 7.46 3.44 -10.18
C LEU A 42 7.06 2.02 -10.62
N LEU A 43 7.88 1.35 -11.44
CA LEU A 43 7.62 -0.04 -11.83
C LEU A 43 7.72 -1.02 -10.64
N VAL A 44 8.70 -0.83 -9.73
CA VAL A 44 8.83 -1.63 -8.50
C VAL A 44 7.62 -1.38 -7.58
N SER A 45 7.22 -0.13 -7.43
CA SER A 45 6.05 0.28 -6.65
C SER A 45 4.76 -0.34 -7.21
N ALA A 46 4.52 -0.22 -8.52
CA ALA A 46 3.34 -0.79 -9.16
C ALA A 46 3.24 -2.32 -9.00
N ARG A 47 4.38 -3.02 -9.09
CA ARG A 47 4.42 -4.46 -8.84
C ARG A 47 4.10 -4.80 -7.40
N THR A 48 4.59 -4.00 -6.45
CA THR A 48 4.29 -4.17 -5.02
C THR A 48 2.82 -3.89 -4.74
N LEU A 49 2.26 -2.81 -5.33
CA LEU A 49 0.83 -2.48 -5.26
C LEU A 49 -0.04 -3.60 -5.85
N SER A 50 0.34 -4.17 -6.98
CA SER A 50 -0.40 -5.29 -7.60
C SER A 50 -0.41 -6.53 -6.69
N ARG A 51 0.71 -6.85 -6.04
CA ARG A 51 0.79 -7.94 -5.06
C ARG A 51 -0.06 -7.67 -3.82
N LEU A 52 -0.03 -6.45 -3.32
CA LEU A 52 -0.88 -6.01 -2.22
C LEU A 52 -2.36 -6.12 -2.61
N GLY A 53 -2.75 -5.56 -3.76
CA GLY A 53 -4.12 -5.62 -4.25
C GLY A 53 -4.63 -7.05 -4.40
N ALA A 54 -3.80 -7.96 -4.94
CA ALA A 54 -4.12 -9.39 -5.02
C ALA A 54 -4.32 -10.03 -3.63
N ALA A 55 -3.50 -9.68 -2.64
CA ALA A 55 -3.66 -10.15 -1.28
C ALA A 55 -4.94 -9.62 -0.62
N LEU A 56 -5.27 -8.35 -0.82
CA LEU A 56 -6.48 -7.72 -0.29
C LEU A 56 -7.77 -8.25 -0.94
N ALA A 57 -7.69 -8.76 -2.16
CA ALA A 57 -8.84 -9.35 -2.86
C ALA A 57 -9.23 -10.73 -2.33
N VAL A 58 -8.33 -11.42 -1.63
CA VAL A 58 -8.62 -12.71 -0.99
C VAL A 58 -9.36 -12.46 0.32
N GLN A 59 -10.65 -12.80 0.33
CA GLN A 59 -11.53 -12.63 1.48
C GLN A 59 -12.28 -13.94 1.74
N THR A 60 -12.49 -14.25 3.02
CA THR A 60 -13.12 -15.53 3.43
C THR A 60 -14.54 -15.32 3.99
N SER A 61 -14.88 -14.10 4.42
CA SER A 61 -16.19 -13.78 4.98
C SER A 61 -17.09 -13.06 3.98
N ASP A 62 -18.39 -13.37 4.00
CA ASP A 62 -19.44 -12.64 3.28
C ASP A 62 -20.00 -11.46 4.08
N GLU A 63 -19.71 -11.40 5.38
CA GLU A 63 -20.14 -10.31 6.25
C GLU A 63 -19.31 -9.05 6.02
N PRO A 64 -19.93 -7.89 5.71
CA PRO A 64 -19.20 -6.69 5.29
C PRO A 64 -18.18 -6.18 6.31
N ILE A 65 -18.51 -6.23 7.61
CA ILE A 65 -17.61 -5.79 8.67
C ILE A 65 -16.40 -6.72 8.77
N GLU A 66 -16.63 -8.03 8.74
CA GLU A 66 -15.55 -9.02 8.80
C GLU A 66 -14.61 -8.89 7.59
N ARG A 67 -15.16 -8.65 6.39
CA ARG A 67 -14.36 -8.40 5.19
C ARG A 67 -13.46 -7.17 5.34
N LEU A 68 -13.96 -6.08 5.89
CA LEU A 68 -13.15 -4.88 6.12
C LEU A 68 -12.06 -5.12 7.17
N VAL A 69 -12.36 -5.90 8.21
CA VAL A 69 -11.35 -6.35 9.19
C VAL A 69 -10.28 -7.22 8.52
N GLU A 70 -10.68 -8.24 7.73
CA GLU A 70 -9.75 -9.09 6.99
C GLU A 70 -8.84 -8.28 6.07
N ILE A 71 -9.39 -7.31 5.32
CA ILE A 71 -8.63 -6.41 4.45
C ILE A 71 -7.60 -5.62 5.25
N ALA A 72 -8.00 -5.02 6.37
CA ALA A 72 -7.11 -4.20 7.20
C ALA A 72 -5.99 -5.03 7.84
N LEU A 73 -6.30 -6.22 8.34
CA LEU A 73 -5.29 -7.15 8.90
C LEU A 73 -4.35 -7.69 7.82
N THR A 74 -4.87 -8.01 6.64
CA THR A 74 -4.05 -8.42 5.49
C THR A 74 -3.09 -7.31 5.07
N TYR A 75 -3.55 -6.05 5.02
CA TYR A 75 -2.71 -4.89 4.78
C TYR A 75 -1.58 -4.78 5.82
N CYS A 76 -1.89 -4.90 7.10
CA CYS A 76 -0.92 -4.83 8.18
C CYS A 76 0.15 -5.93 8.04
N ARG A 77 -0.26 -7.18 7.80
CA ARG A 77 0.63 -8.32 7.61
C ARG A 77 1.51 -8.16 6.38
N PHE A 78 0.93 -7.70 5.26
CA PHE A 78 1.69 -7.42 4.04
C PHE A 78 2.78 -6.36 4.29
N ALA A 79 2.44 -5.27 4.97
CA ALA A 79 3.38 -4.20 5.33
C ALA A 79 4.54 -4.73 6.18
N ARG A 80 4.26 -5.54 7.19
CA ARG A 80 5.26 -6.20 8.04
C ARG A 80 6.19 -7.11 7.23
N ASP A 81 5.60 -7.98 6.40
CA ASP A 81 6.34 -9.03 5.71
C ASP A 81 7.12 -8.49 4.48
N ASN A 82 6.80 -7.27 4.03
CA ASN A 82 7.43 -6.60 2.89
C ASN A 82 7.90 -5.17 3.23
N GLN A 83 8.37 -4.93 4.44
CA GLN A 83 8.52 -3.59 5.03
C GLN A 83 9.25 -2.59 4.13
N LEU A 84 10.41 -2.93 3.57
CA LEU A 84 11.20 -2.00 2.74
C LEU A 84 10.53 -1.70 1.39
N LEU A 85 9.93 -2.71 0.75
CA LEU A 85 9.14 -2.51 -0.48
C LEU A 85 7.87 -1.71 -0.21
N TRP A 86 7.18 -2.02 0.89
CA TRP A 86 5.97 -1.31 1.29
C TRP A 86 6.28 0.16 1.61
N ARG A 87 7.33 0.44 2.40
CA ARG A 87 7.76 1.81 2.70
C ARG A 87 8.12 2.59 1.44
N SER A 88 8.81 1.97 0.49
CA SER A 88 9.23 2.63 -0.74
C SER A 88 8.06 3.17 -1.57
N MET A 89 6.87 2.58 -1.49
CA MET A 89 5.67 3.09 -2.17
C MET A 89 5.21 4.46 -1.65
N PHE A 90 5.56 4.80 -0.41
CA PHE A 90 5.12 6.04 0.26
C PHE A 90 6.26 7.04 0.47
N GLU A 91 7.50 6.57 0.55
CA GLU A 91 8.68 7.42 0.80
C GLU A 91 9.30 7.97 -0.49
N HIS A 92 9.25 7.20 -1.59
CA HIS A 92 9.76 7.69 -2.88
C HIS A 92 8.92 8.86 -3.36
N ARG A 93 9.61 9.94 -3.77
CA ARG A 93 9.00 11.15 -4.32
C ARG A 93 9.62 11.44 -5.68
N LEU A 94 8.78 11.71 -6.65
CA LEU A 94 9.25 12.18 -7.95
C LEU A 94 9.88 13.56 -7.82
N PRO A 95 10.92 13.86 -8.60
CA PRO A 95 11.54 15.18 -8.61
C PRO A 95 10.54 16.25 -9.11
N PRO A 96 10.77 17.54 -8.73
CA PRO A 96 9.94 18.63 -9.22
C PRO A 96 9.85 18.64 -10.75
N GLY A 97 8.62 18.76 -11.29
CA GLY A 97 8.37 18.80 -12.73
C GLY A 97 8.19 17.42 -13.38
N LYS A 98 8.30 16.32 -12.64
CA LYS A 98 7.97 14.98 -13.12
C LYS A 98 6.61 14.57 -12.53
N ASP A 99 5.61 14.44 -13.38
CA ASP A 99 4.26 14.04 -12.97
C ASP A 99 4.16 12.51 -12.78
N LEU A 100 3.24 12.11 -11.90
CA LEU A 100 2.91 10.70 -11.72
C LEU A 100 2.17 10.20 -12.98
N PRO A 101 2.66 9.16 -13.66
CA PRO A 101 1.97 8.61 -14.84
C PRO A 101 0.57 8.06 -14.48
N ASP A 102 -0.40 8.23 -15.39
CA ASP A 102 -1.78 7.79 -15.21
C ASP A 102 -1.88 6.30 -14.85
N TRP A 103 -1.10 5.45 -15.53
CA TRP A 103 -1.08 4.02 -15.26
C TRP A 103 -0.68 3.69 -13.80
N HIS A 104 0.19 4.49 -13.20
CA HIS A 104 0.61 4.29 -11.80
C HIS A 104 -0.48 4.80 -10.84
N ALA A 105 -1.10 5.94 -11.15
CA ALA A 105 -2.23 6.46 -10.38
C ALA A 105 -3.41 5.46 -10.40
N GLU A 106 -3.74 4.89 -11.55
CA GLU A 106 -4.76 3.83 -11.69
C GLU A 106 -4.41 2.59 -10.85
N THR A 107 -3.15 2.17 -10.86
CA THR A 107 -2.69 1.04 -10.04
C THR A 107 -2.86 1.34 -8.53
N GLN A 108 -2.56 2.56 -8.08
CA GLN A 108 -2.77 2.97 -6.70
C GLN A 108 -4.26 2.98 -6.33
N LEU A 109 -5.11 3.51 -7.19
CA LEU A 109 -6.56 3.55 -6.96
C LEU A 109 -7.17 2.15 -6.96
N GLY A 110 -6.66 1.25 -7.80
CA GLY A 110 -7.09 -0.15 -7.86
C GLY A 110 -6.95 -0.91 -6.54
N MET A 111 -6.05 -0.47 -5.66
CA MET A 111 -5.89 -1.05 -4.32
C MET A 111 -7.17 -0.92 -3.46
N PHE A 112 -8.03 0.06 -3.75
CA PHE A 112 -9.27 0.29 -2.99
C PHE A 112 -10.46 -0.55 -3.49
N ALA A 113 -10.33 -1.24 -4.63
CA ALA A 113 -11.42 -2.03 -5.20
C ALA A 113 -12.02 -3.08 -4.23
N PRO A 114 -11.23 -3.80 -3.39
CA PRO A 114 -11.77 -4.75 -2.43
C PRO A 114 -12.70 -4.14 -1.37
N LEU A 115 -12.59 -2.82 -1.10
CA LEU A 115 -13.42 -2.12 -0.12
C LEU A 115 -14.79 -1.71 -0.68
N ALA A 116 -14.94 -1.66 -2.00
CA ALA A 116 -16.11 -1.06 -2.64
C ALA A 116 -17.42 -1.78 -2.26
N GLU A 117 -17.43 -3.12 -2.32
CA GLU A 117 -18.64 -3.89 -2.04
C GLU A 117 -19.03 -3.86 -0.55
N PRO A 118 -18.13 -4.14 0.43
CA PRO A 118 -18.51 -4.02 1.82
C PRO A 118 -18.93 -2.59 2.21
N LEU A 119 -18.29 -1.54 1.70
CA LEU A 119 -18.71 -0.16 1.97
C LEU A 119 -20.07 0.16 1.36
N ARG A 120 -20.40 -0.36 0.18
CA ARG A 120 -21.71 -0.19 -0.43
C ARG A 120 -22.82 -0.79 0.42
N LYS A 121 -22.56 -1.92 1.10
CA LYS A 121 -23.52 -2.55 2.02
C LYS A 121 -23.66 -1.79 3.33
N LEU A 122 -22.56 -1.25 3.86
CA LEU A 122 -22.55 -0.58 5.17
C LEU A 122 -22.96 0.91 5.11
N ALA A 123 -22.77 1.56 3.96
CA ALA A 123 -23.10 2.95 3.71
C ALA A 123 -23.99 3.07 2.45
N PRO A 124 -25.22 2.53 2.45
CA PRO A 124 -26.09 2.51 1.28
C PRO A 124 -26.53 3.92 0.85
N ASP A 125 -26.65 4.85 1.79
CA ASP A 125 -27.09 6.23 1.56
C ASP A 125 -25.98 7.12 0.96
N CYS A 126 -24.73 6.70 1.02
CA CYS A 126 -23.61 7.41 0.38
C CYS A 126 -23.57 7.14 -1.13
N ASN A 127 -23.23 8.15 -1.92
CA ASN A 127 -22.90 7.96 -3.33
C ASN A 127 -21.49 7.37 -3.53
N ASP A 128 -21.10 7.07 -4.77
CA ASP A 128 -19.81 6.40 -5.05
C ASP A 128 -18.60 7.27 -4.70
N GLU A 129 -18.70 8.59 -4.87
CA GLU A 129 -17.61 9.52 -4.52
C GLU A 129 -17.41 9.61 -3.00
N GLU A 130 -18.50 9.68 -2.25
CA GLU A 130 -18.49 9.68 -0.79
C GLU A 130 -17.91 8.36 -0.25
N ARG A 131 -18.29 7.22 -0.81
CA ARG A 131 -17.71 5.91 -0.44
C ARG A 131 -16.23 5.82 -0.77
N ALA A 132 -15.80 6.36 -1.92
CA ALA A 132 -14.38 6.41 -2.29
C ALA A 132 -13.56 7.30 -1.34
N LEU A 133 -14.14 8.40 -0.87
CA LEU A 133 -13.52 9.26 0.14
C LEU A 133 -13.45 8.55 1.50
N LEU A 134 -14.51 7.86 1.88
CA LEU A 134 -14.57 7.06 3.11
C LEU A 134 -13.51 5.96 3.11
N ALA A 135 -13.37 5.22 2.00
CA ALA A 135 -12.34 4.19 1.83
C ALA A 135 -10.92 4.76 2.03
N ARG A 136 -10.63 5.92 1.44
CA ARG A 136 -9.33 6.60 1.60
C ARG A 136 -9.09 7.08 3.03
N THR A 137 -10.12 7.59 3.68
CA THR A 137 -10.04 8.03 5.08
C THR A 137 -9.74 6.86 6.02
N TRP A 138 -10.44 5.73 5.86
CA TRP A 138 -10.20 4.53 6.67
C TRP A 138 -8.85 3.90 6.38
N PHE A 139 -8.46 3.85 5.09
CA PHE A 139 -7.10 3.45 4.73
C PHE A 139 -6.04 4.31 5.45
N SER A 140 -6.21 5.64 5.45
CA SER A 140 -5.27 6.55 6.11
C SER A 140 -5.16 6.30 7.61
N ALA A 141 -6.26 5.96 8.28
CA ALA A 141 -6.27 5.61 9.69
C ALA A 141 -5.50 4.30 9.95
N VAL A 142 -5.79 3.24 9.19
CA VAL A 142 -5.07 1.95 9.28
C VAL A 142 -3.60 2.12 8.93
N HIS A 143 -3.31 2.82 7.83
CA HIS A 143 -1.94 3.08 7.38
C HIS A 143 -1.12 3.83 8.44
N GLY A 144 -1.70 4.84 9.09
CA GLY A 144 -1.03 5.59 10.15
C GLY A 144 -0.62 4.70 11.32
N VAL A 145 -1.53 3.83 11.79
CA VAL A 145 -1.23 2.86 12.86
C VAL A 145 -0.11 1.90 12.44
N VAL A 146 -0.18 1.36 11.23
CA VAL A 146 0.84 0.43 10.70
C VAL A 146 2.19 1.12 10.52
N LEU A 147 2.19 2.32 9.91
CA LEU A 147 3.42 3.08 9.63
C LEU A 147 4.17 3.41 10.93
N LEU A 148 3.47 3.95 11.94
CA LEU A 148 4.08 4.31 13.21
C LEU A 148 4.53 3.08 13.99
N GLY A 149 3.74 2.00 13.99
CA GLY A 149 4.07 0.77 14.69
C GLY A 149 5.28 0.05 14.09
N LEU A 150 5.40 0.02 12.75
CA LEU A 150 6.58 -0.56 12.08
C LEU A 150 7.83 0.32 12.18
N ALA A 151 7.67 1.61 12.47
CA ALA A 151 8.79 2.52 12.73
C ALA A 151 9.30 2.44 14.19
N ASP A 152 8.67 1.60 15.04
CA ASP A 152 8.98 1.41 16.45
C ASP A 152 9.11 2.73 17.24
N MET A 153 8.19 3.67 16.95
CA MET A 153 8.15 4.95 17.62
C MET A 153 7.58 4.81 19.03
N LEU A 154 8.16 5.49 20.03
CA LEU A 154 7.75 5.43 21.43
C LEU A 154 6.24 5.67 21.66
N VAL A 155 5.62 6.53 20.83
CA VAL A 155 4.19 6.87 20.93
C VAL A 155 3.29 5.95 20.10
N ALA A 156 3.87 4.99 19.39
CA ALA A 156 3.12 4.08 18.53
C ALA A 156 2.42 2.98 19.33
N VAL A 157 1.41 2.37 18.72
CA VAL A 157 0.85 1.12 19.23
C VAL A 157 1.94 0.05 19.24
N PRO A 158 2.21 -0.63 20.38
CA PRO A 158 3.19 -1.70 20.42
C PRO A 158 2.90 -2.76 19.36
N PHE A 159 3.94 -3.23 18.65
CA PHE A 159 3.78 -4.14 17.52
C PHE A 159 2.94 -5.38 17.85
N ALA A 160 3.10 -5.95 19.05
CA ALA A 160 2.32 -7.10 19.51
C ALA A 160 0.80 -6.83 19.63
N ALA A 161 0.39 -5.56 19.72
CA ALA A 161 -1.01 -5.16 19.87
C ALA A 161 -1.62 -4.60 18.56
N ILE A 162 -0.82 -4.37 17.51
CA ILE A 162 -1.26 -3.67 16.29
C ILE A 162 -2.49 -4.34 15.67
N GLU A 163 -2.46 -5.66 15.44
CA GLU A 163 -3.56 -6.35 14.77
C GLU A 163 -4.87 -6.22 15.55
N ALA A 164 -4.83 -6.41 16.87
CA ALA A 164 -6.02 -6.26 17.73
C ALA A 164 -6.55 -4.82 17.74
N GLN A 165 -5.67 -3.82 17.74
CA GLN A 165 -6.07 -2.41 17.71
C GLN A 165 -6.63 -2.00 16.35
N ILE A 166 -6.09 -2.52 15.23
CA ILE A 166 -6.65 -2.32 13.89
C ILE A 166 -8.04 -2.93 13.80
N GLU A 167 -8.23 -4.17 14.25
CA GLU A 167 -9.54 -4.81 14.27
C GLU A 167 -10.56 -3.99 15.07
N GLN A 168 -10.21 -3.59 16.29
CA GLN A 168 -11.09 -2.78 17.14
C GLN A 168 -11.42 -1.44 16.47
N MET A 169 -10.45 -0.77 15.87
CA MET A 169 -10.64 0.49 15.17
C MET A 169 -11.60 0.33 13.99
N VAL A 170 -11.40 -0.69 13.13
CA VAL A 170 -12.27 -0.94 11.97
C VAL A 170 -13.71 -1.20 12.43
N ARG A 171 -13.91 -2.06 13.44
CA ARG A 171 -15.24 -2.33 14.01
C ARG A 171 -15.91 -1.06 14.56
N THR A 172 -15.14 -0.20 15.22
CA THR A 172 -15.63 1.08 15.75
C THR A 172 -16.06 2.03 14.64
N LEU A 173 -15.25 2.13 13.56
CA LEU A 173 -15.60 2.94 12.39
C LEU A 173 -16.87 2.42 11.70
N CYS A 174 -17.01 1.11 11.54
CA CYS A 174 -18.23 0.51 10.99
C CYS A 174 -19.46 0.81 11.86
N ALA A 175 -19.36 0.71 13.18
CA ALA A 175 -20.45 1.02 14.11
C ALA A 175 -20.85 2.51 14.10
N GLY A 176 -19.95 3.39 13.68
CA GLY A 176 -20.20 4.82 13.51
C GLY A 176 -21.01 5.19 12.28
N LEU A 177 -20.98 4.38 11.21
CA LEU A 177 -21.68 4.68 9.95
C LEU A 177 -23.20 4.79 10.08
N GLY A 178 -23.80 4.03 10.99
CA GLY A 178 -25.27 4.08 11.23
C GLY A 178 -25.75 5.26 12.09
N ARG A 179 -24.85 6.22 12.42
CA ARG A 179 -25.14 7.37 13.30
C ARG A 179 -24.94 8.73 12.61
N ILE A 180 -24.59 8.73 11.35
CA ILE A 180 -24.49 9.92 10.49
C ILE A 180 -25.68 9.92 9.54
#